data_45a2d5aaa0d07f5c3b6e6901a44970e4
#
_entry.id   45a2d5aaa0d07f5c3b6e6901a44970e4
#
_cell.length_a   1.000
_cell.length_b   1.000
_cell.length_c   1.000
_cell.angle_alpha   90.00
_cell.angle_beta   90.00
_cell.angle_gamma   90.00
#
_symmetry.space_group_name_H-M   'P 1'
#
loop_
_entity.id
_entity.type
_entity.pdbx_description
1 polymer ?
#
loop_
_entity_poly.entity_id
_entity_poly.type
_entity_poly.pdbx_seq_one_letter_code
_entity_poly.pdbx_strand_id
1 'polypeptide(L)'
;MCGVIDVAAVDDHPIVLDAVTGWVMAAESGIRVVAVAATVDALLAGPGRHAHVVLLDLDLGDGTTVDRNIAAIRAAGPAVLVLAASDRPPAVLAAVRAGALGYVLKAEETSQVRAAIKAVAAGMDWISPRLAYILAADDAPDRPVLSPQETRALRLYATGMPMKSVARRMALSEETVKQYVGRVRLKYSRAGRAAPTKIELYYRAVEDGHLPPYPTPGIPPTR
;
A
#
# COMPACT_ATOMS: atom_id res chain seq x y z
N MET A 1 18.85 24.95 -17.50
CA MET A 1 19.29 23.62 -17.99
C MET A 1 18.62 22.58 -17.10
N CYS A 2 17.65 21.83 -17.63
CA CYS A 2 17.04 20.74 -16.88
C CYS A 2 18.09 19.63 -16.76
N GLY A 3 18.57 19.37 -15.53
CA GLY A 3 19.52 18.28 -15.29
C GLY A 3 18.84 16.92 -15.54
N VAL A 4 19.68 15.87 -15.76
CA VAL A 4 19.19 14.51 -15.86
C VAL A 4 18.63 14.06 -14.51
N ILE A 5 17.44 13.48 -14.50
CA ILE A 5 16.82 12.94 -13.30
C ILE A 5 17.30 11.50 -13.11
N ASP A 6 18.05 11.26 -12.04
CA ASP A 6 18.48 9.92 -11.65
C ASP A 6 17.36 9.20 -10.91
N VAL A 7 17.00 8.04 -11.42
CA VAL A 7 15.91 7.19 -10.90
C VAL A 7 16.51 5.84 -10.48
N ALA A 8 16.03 5.33 -9.37
CA ALA A 8 16.26 3.94 -8.98
C ALA A 8 14.93 3.20 -8.86
N ALA A 9 14.95 1.86 -8.96
CA ALA A 9 13.72 1.06 -8.83
C ALA A 9 13.91 -0.12 -7.88
N VAL A 10 12.87 -0.40 -7.10
CA VAL A 10 12.79 -1.57 -6.22
C VAL A 10 11.53 -2.35 -6.57
N ASP A 11 11.72 -3.60 -6.98
CA ASP A 11 10.65 -4.55 -7.33
C ASP A 11 11.22 -5.97 -7.22
N ASP A 12 10.50 -6.90 -6.65
CA ASP A 12 10.93 -8.30 -6.55
C ASP A 12 10.73 -9.09 -7.85
N HIS A 13 10.12 -8.46 -8.86
CA HIS A 13 9.90 -9.04 -10.19
C HIS A 13 10.97 -8.54 -11.19
N PRO A 14 11.95 -9.36 -11.60
CA PRO A 14 13.01 -8.94 -12.53
C PRO A 14 12.49 -8.34 -13.85
N ILE A 15 11.41 -8.89 -14.38
CA ILE A 15 10.80 -8.40 -15.64
C ILE A 15 10.31 -6.95 -15.54
N VAL A 16 9.88 -6.51 -14.34
CA VAL A 16 9.46 -5.13 -14.11
C VAL A 16 10.68 -4.21 -14.09
N LEU A 17 11.77 -4.64 -13.44
CA LEU A 17 13.03 -3.90 -13.40
C LEU A 17 13.63 -3.74 -14.79
N ASP A 18 13.60 -4.79 -15.63
CA ASP A 18 14.02 -4.75 -17.02
C ASP A 18 13.16 -3.79 -17.83
N ALA A 19 11.84 -3.86 -17.66
CA ALA A 19 10.90 -2.96 -18.30
C ALA A 19 11.17 -1.50 -17.92
N VAL A 20 11.29 -1.19 -16.63
CA VAL A 20 11.58 0.16 -16.15
C VAL A 20 12.86 0.69 -16.77
N THR A 21 13.91 -0.12 -16.80
CA THR A 21 15.19 0.24 -17.42
C THR A 21 15.01 0.53 -18.91
N GLY A 22 14.28 -0.31 -19.64
CA GLY A 22 14.03 -0.15 -21.06
C GLY A 22 13.19 1.09 -21.41
N TRP A 23 12.12 1.38 -20.67
CA TRP A 23 11.24 2.53 -21.00
C TRP A 23 11.91 3.87 -20.72
N VAL A 24 12.71 3.92 -19.67
CA VAL A 24 13.37 5.16 -19.26
C VAL A 24 14.49 5.49 -20.25
N MET A 25 15.21 4.49 -20.74
CA MET A 25 16.30 4.68 -21.70
C MET A 25 15.84 4.91 -23.14
N ALA A 26 14.64 4.46 -23.50
CA ALA A 26 14.14 4.50 -24.88
C ALA A 26 13.69 5.88 -25.38
N ALA A 27 13.73 6.93 -24.54
CA ALA A 27 13.32 8.28 -24.94
C ALA A 27 14.37 9.30 -24.49
N GLU A 28 14.52 10.38 -25.24
CA GLU A 28 15.22 11.62 -24.83
C GLU A 28 14.46 12.29 -23.65
N SER A 29 14.23 11.52 -22.57
CA SER A 29 13.33 11.89 -21.49
C SER A 29 13.97 12.81 -20.45
N GLY A 30 15.30 12.92 -20.46
CA GLY A 30 16.04 13.55 -19.37
C GLY A 30 16.00 12.74 -18.06
N ILE A 31 15.69 11.44 -18.12
CA ILE A 31 15.63 10.51 -16.98
C ILE A 31 16.66 9.41 -17.22
N ARG A 32 17.36 9.01 -16.17
CA ARG A 32 18.37 7.92 -16.19
C ARG A 32 18.13 6.96 -15.02
N VAL A 33 18.09 5.66 -15.31
CA VAL A 33 18.08 4.63 -14.25
C VAL A 33 19.52 4.42 -13.78
N VAL A 34 19.77 4.62 -12.49
CA VAL A 34 21.09 4.50 -11.87
C VAL A 34 21.24 3.22 -11.06
N ALA A 35 20.14 2.62 -10.62
CA ALA A 35 20.13 1.36 -9.89
C ALA A 35 18.77 0.67 -9.97
N VAL A 36 18.80 -0.66 -9.91
CA VAL A 36 17.62 -1.50 -9.69
C VAL A 36 17.95 -2.54 -8.63
N ALA A 37 16.98 -2.92 -7.80
CA ALA A 37 17.19 -3.91 -6.76
C ALA A 37 15.88 -4.63 -6.42
N ALA A 38 15.97 -5.84 -5.86
CA ALA A 38 14.82 -6.58 -5.39
C ALA A 38 14.36 -6.15 -3.98
N THR A 39 15.21 -5.46 -3.22
CA THR A 39 14.89 -4.99 -1.85
C THR A 39 15.39 -3.56 -1.64
N VAL A 40 14.75 -2.86 -0.70
CA VAL A 40 15.16 -1.50 -0.32
C VAL A 40 16.55 -1.48 0.29
N ASP A 41 16.89 -2.45 1.13
CA ASP A 41 18.20 -2.53 1.75
C ASP A 41 19.32 -2.68 0.70
N ALA A 42 19.11 -3.54 -0.30
CA ALA A 42 20.06 -3.70 -1.40
C ALA A 42 20.22 -2.43 -2.24
N LEU A 43 19.11 -1.72 -2.51
CA LEU A 43 19.15 -0.45 -3.23
C LEU A 43 19.97 0.60 -2.49
N LEU A 44 19.72 0.74 -1.17
CA LEU A 44 20.35 1.76 -0.34
C LEU A 44 21.81 1.46 -0.02
N ALA A 45 22.23 0.20 -0.09
CA ALA A 45 23.66 -0.19 -0.01
C ALA A 45 24.47 0.20 -1.26
N GLY A 46 23.78 0.47 -2.38
CA GLY A 46 24.37 0.79 -3.68
C GLY A 46 24.16 2.25 -4.11
N PRO A 47 24.35 2.54 -5.41
CA PRO A 47 24.18 3.88 -5.97
C PRO A 47 22.75 4.41 -5.91
N GLY A 48 21.75 3.56 -5.71
CA GLY A 48 20.35 3.95 -5.60
C GLY A 48 20.03 4.91 -4.46
N ARG A 49 20.88 4.93 -3.41
CA ARG A 49 20.77 5.89 -2.30
C ARG A 49 20.93 7.36 -2.73
N HIS A 50 21.53 7.61 -3.89
CA HIS A 50 21.79 8.94 -4.43
C HIS A 50 20.83 9.31 -5.58
N ALA A 51 19.84 8.47 -5.86
CA ALA A 51 18.80 8.78 -6.84
C ALA A 51 17.98 9.99 -6.41
N HIS A 52 17.42 10.70 -7.38
CA HIS A 52 16.44 11.76 -7.11
C HIS A 52 15.07 11.17 -6.75
N VAL A 53 14.71 10.08 -7.43
CA VAL A 53 13.43 9.40 -7.25
C VAL A 53 13.65 7.88 -7.17
N VAL A 54 12.97 7.23 -6.25
CA VAL A 54 12.88 5.76 -6.18
C VAL A 54 11.47 5.35 -6.58
N LEU A 55 11.37 4.52 -7.63
CA LEU A 55 10.17 3.77 -7.96
C LEU A 55 10.10 2.57 -7.03
N LEU A 56 9.07 2.49 -6.21
CA LEU A 56 8.93 1.46 -5.18
C LEU A 56 7.69 0.61 -5.43
N ASP A 57 7.89 -0.70 -5.60
CA ASP A 57 6.75 -1.64 -5.49
C ASP A 57 6.27 -1.77 -4.04
N LEU A 58 4.98 -2.02 -3.88
CA LEU A 58 4.37 -2.13 -2.55
C LEU A 58 4.54 -3.52 -1.92
N ASP A 59 4.70 -4.55 -2.74
CA ASP A 59 4.75 -5.94 -2.29
C ASP A 59 6.07 -6.58 -2.77
N LEU A 60 7.10 -6.47 -1.95
CA LEU A 60 8.43 -6.97 -2.27
C LEU A 60 8.64 -8.43 -1.86
N GLY A 61 7.65 -9.08 -1.24
CA GLY A 61 7.76 -10.48 -0.81
C GLY A 61 8.83 -10.75 0.27
N ASP A 62 9.58 -9.74 0.71
CA ASP A 62 10.68 -9.85 1.68
C ASP A 62 10.24 -9.70 3.15
N GLY A 63 8.94 -9.56 3.39
CA GLY A 63 8.35 -9.38 4.72
C GLY A 63 8.49 -7.97 5.30
N THR A 64 9.03 -7.01 4.56
CA THR A 64 9.07 -5.60 4.96
C THR A 64 7.70 -4.93 4.74
N THR A 65 7.43 -3.87 5.49
CA THR A 65 6.19 -3.11 5.34
C THR A 65 6.40 -1.86 4.49
N VAL A 66 5.36 -1.42 3.80
CA VAL A 66 5.39 -0.24 2.92
C VAL A 66 5.88 1.02 3.65
N ASP A 67 5.38 1.26 4.85
CA ASP A 67 5.75 2.39 5.69
C ASP A 67 7.24 2.37 6.07
N ARG A 68 7.78 1.20 6.44
CA ARG A 68 9.20 1.01 6.73
C ARG A 68 10.06 1.29 5.50
N ASN A 69 9.69 0.75 4.35
CA ASN A 69 10.41 0.92 3.10
C ASN A 69 10.46 2.38 2.65
N ILE A 70 9.30 3.05 2.67
CA ILE A 70 9.22 4.48 2.32
C ILE A 70 10.03 5.33 3.31
N ALA A 71 9.92 5.05 4.61
CA ALA A 71 10.69 5.78 5.62
C ALA A 71 12.21 5.61 5.43
N ALA A 72 12.69 4.41 5.12
CA ALA A 72 14.11 4.13 4.88
C ALA A 72 14.64 4.88 3.64
N ILE A 73 13.90 4.85 2.52
CA ILE A 73 14.28 5.57 1.29
C ILE A 73 14.33 7.07 1.55
N ARG A 74 13.31 7.64 2.17
CA ARG A 74 13.24 9.08 2.47
C ARG A 74 14.34 9.53 3.43
N ALA A 75 14.69 8.71 4.41
CA ALA A 75 15.79 9.00 5.33
C ALA A 75 17.15 9.05 4.61
N ALA A 76 17.30 8.32 3.49
CA ALA A 76 18.49 8.37 2.64
C ALA A 76 18.50 9.58 1.67
N GLY A 77 17.37 10.25 1.47
CA GLY A 77 17.24 11.46 0.65
C GLY A 77 16.33 11.39 -0.57
N PRO A 78 16.21 10.25 -1.27
CA PRO A 78 15.36 10.16 -2.46
C PRO A 78 13.88 10.42 -2.20
N ALA A 79 13.19 11.01 -3.17
CA ALA A 79 11.73 11.05 -3.20
C ALA A 79 11.17 9.69 -3.61
N VAL A 80 9.99 9.33 -3.10
CA VAL A 80 9.35 8.03 -3.38
C VAL A 80 8.14 8.22 -4.29
N LEU A 81 8.16 7.52 -5.43
CA LEU A 81 7.02 7.30 -6.31
C LEU A 81 6.66 5.81 -6.28
N VAL A 82 5.46 5.49 -5.81
CA VAL A 82 5.00 4.11 -5.78
C VAL A 82 4.60 3.66 -7.18
N LEU A 83 5.06 2.47 -7.58
CA LEU A 83 4.70 1.79 -8.82
C LEU A 83 4.05 0.45 -8.48
N ALA A 84 2.71 0.38 -8.48
CA ALA A 84 1.97 -0.76 -7.94
C ALA A 84 1.15 -1.52 -8.99
N ALA A 85 0.88 -2.79 -8.72
CA ALA A 85 0.02 -3.62 -9.58
C ALA A 85 -1.48 -3.25 -9.45
N SER A 86 -1.90 -2.62 -8.36
CA SER A 86 -3.31 -2.27 -8.11
C SER A 86 -3.44 -1.01 -7.24
N ASP A 87 -4.58 -0.34 -7.35
CA ASP A 87 -4.93 0.89 -6.64
C ASP A 87 -5.84 0.65 -5.43
N ARG A 88 -5.62 -0.44 -4.70
CA ARG A 88 -6.42 -0.75 -3.51
C ARG A 88 -6.32 0.37 -2.47
N PRO A 89 -7.45 0.97 -2.02
CA PRO A 89 -7.42 2.14 -1.16
C PRO A 89 -6.55 2.00 0.10
N PRO A 90 -6.56 0.89 0.87
CA PRO A 90 -5.70 0.78 2.04
C PRO A 90 -4.20 0.85 1.73
N ALA A 91 -3.77 0.27 0.61
CA ALA A 91 -2.36 0.30 0.20
C ALA A 91 -1.94 1.70 -0.28
N VAL A 92 -2.80 2.36 -1.07
CA VAL A 92 -2.61 3.74 -1.51
C VAL A 92 -2.48 4.68 -0.31
N LEU A 93 -3.41 4.59 0.65
CA LEU A 93 -3.42 5.44 1.84
C LEU A 93 -2.20 5.20 2.74
N ALA A 94 -1.79 3.93 2.91
CA ALA A 94 -0.58 3.59 3.66
C ALA A 94 0.67 4.23 3.03
N ALA A 95 0.81 4.16 1.70
CA ALA A 95 1.92 4.75 0.97
C ALA A 95 1.97 6.27 1.11
N VAL A 96 0.83 6.96 0.91
CA VAL A 96 0.75 8.43 1.04
C VAL A 96 1.04 8.88 2.48
N ARG A 97 0.46 8.21 3.47
CA ARG A 97 0.73 8.50 4.90
C ARG A 97 2.19 8.27 5.30
N ALA A 98 2.85 7.30 4.68
CA ALA A 98 4.29 7.07 4.87
C ALA A 98 5.16 8.14 4.18
N GLY A 99 4.56 8.96 3.31
CA GLY A 99 5.20 10.10 2.65
C GLY A 99 5.67 9.83 1.22
N ALA A 100 5.07 8.88 0.52
CA ALA A 100 5.21 8.80 -0.93
C ALA A 100 4.62 10.07 -1.57
N LEU A 101 5.35 10.66 -2.52
CA LEU A 101 4.91 11.86 -3.24
C LEU A 101 3.99 11.55 -4.42
N GLY A 102 3.84 10.28 -4.77
CA GLY A 102 2.94 9.87 -5.84
C GLY A 102 2.72 8.36 -5.89
N TYR A 103 1.72 8.00 -6.67
CA TYR A 103 1.29 6.63 -6.86
C TYR A 103 0.87 6.43 -8.31
N VAL A 104 1.46 5.47 -9.00
CA VAL A 104 1.16 5.09 -10.37
C VAL A 104 0.96 3.58 -10.46
N LEU A 105 0.12 3.15 -11.40
CA LEU A 105 -0.07 1.73 -11.66
C LEU A 105 0.96 1.22 -12.67
N LYS A 106 1.41 -0.03 -12.50
CA LYS A 106 2.28 -0.72 -13.48
C LYS A 106 1.61 -0.87 -14.86
N ALA A 107 0.27 -0.75 -14.92
CA ALA A 107 -0.52 -0.79 -16.14
C ALA A 107 -0.72 0.60 -16.79
N GLU A 108 -0.26 1.69 -16.18
CA GLU A 108 -0.37 3.03 -16.77
C GLU A 108 0.60 3.20 -17.95
N GLU A 109 0.25 4.11 -18.85
CA GLU A 109 1.11 4.44 -19.99
C GLU A 109 2.47 4.98 -19.51
N THR A 110 3.53 4.59 -20.20
CA THR A 110 4.90 5.04 -19.90
C THR A 110 5.05 6.58 -19.86
N SER A 111 4.27 7.27 -20.67
CA SER A 111 4.18 8.74 -20.68
C SER A 111 3.75 9.32 -19.33
N GLN A 112 2.76 8.68 -18.69
CA GLN A 112 2.24 9.07 -17.38
C GLN A 112 3.27 8.80 -16.29
N VAL A 113 3.92 7.63 -16.31
CA VAL A 113 4.98 7.29 -15.37
C VAL A 113 6.15 8.29 -15.46
N ARG A 114 6.56 8.68 -16.68
CA ARG A 114 7.60 9.71 -16.87
C ARG A 114 7.17 11.09 -16.36
N ALA A 115 5.91 11.47 -16.57
CA ALA A 115 5.38 12.73 -16.03
C ALA A 115 5.38 12.72 -14.49
N ALA A 116 4.98 11.60 -13.89
CA ALA A 116 5.02 11.39 -12.45
C ALA A 116 6.44 11.50 -11.89
N ILE A 117 7.43 10.85 -12.53
CA ILE A 117 8.84 10.94 -12.14
C ILE A 117 9.32 12.39 -12.14
N LYS A 118 9.00 13.15 -13.20
CA LYS A 118 9.41 14.57 -13.31
C LYS A 118 8.77 15.43 -12.23
N ALA A 119 7.49 15.22 -11.93
CA ALA A 119 6.79 15.95 -10.88
C ALA A 119 7.40 15.65 -9.50
N VAL A 120 7.60 14.37 -9.19
CA VAL A 120 8.16 13.93 -7.90
C VAL A 120 9.62 14.38 -7.74
N ALA A 121 10.42 14.36 -8.80
CA ALA A 121 11.78 14.89 -8.78
C ALA A 121 11.85 16.41 -8.53
N ALA A 122 10.80 17.13 -8.92
CA ALA A 122 10.64 18.56 -8.61
C ALA A 122 10.06 18.82 -7.21
N GLY A 123 9.85 17.79 -6.40
CA GLY A 123 9.24 17.89 -5.07
C GLY A 123 7.74 18.13 -5.09
N MET A 124 7.09 17.93 -6.22
CA MET A 124 5.63 18.06 -6.36
C MET A 124 4.95 16.72 -6.20
N ASP A 125 3.77 16.73 -5.58
CA ASP A 125 2.92 15.56 -5.50
C ASP A 125 2.39 15.17 -6.88
N TRP A 126 2.37 13.85 -7.16
CA TRP A 126 1.69 13.31 -8.32
C TRP A 126 0.36 12.67 -7.89
N ILE A 127 -0.72 13.41 -8.11
CA ILE A 127 -2.07 13.02 -7.72
C ILE A 127 -2.91 12.80 -8.98
N SER A 128 -3.11 11.53 -9.37
CA SER A 128 -4.06 11.19 -10.43
C SER A 128 -5.51 11.45 -9.96
N PRO A 129 -6.49 11.63 -10.87
CA PRO A 129 -7.90 11.75 -10.48
C PRO A 129 -8.39 10.58 -9.61
N ARG A 130 -7.90 9.39 -9.88
CA ARG A 130 -8.21 8.18 -9.09
C ARG A 130 -7.62 8.27 -7.69
N LEU A 131 -6.37 8.67 -7.57
CA LEU A 131 -5.72 8.88 -6.27
C LEU A 131 -6.44 9.98 -5.48
N ALA A 132 -6.78 11.09 -6.11
CA ALA A 132 -7.54 12.17 -5.48
C ALA A 132 -8.89 11.68 -4.93
N TYR A 133 -9.61 10.84 -5.69
CA TYR A 133 -10.85 10.23 -5.23
C TYR A 133 -10.64 9.34 -3.99
N ILE A 134 -9.60 8.49 -3.99
CA ILE A 134 -9.26 7.61 -2.85
C ILE A 134 -8.92 8.45 -1.61
N LEU A 135 -8.11 9.50 -1.77
CA LEU A 135 -7.72 10.38 -0.68
C LEU A 135 -8.91 11.17 -0.12
N ALA A 136 -9.77 11.71 -0.99
CA ALA A 136 -10.99 12.40 -0.57
C ALA A 136 -11.98 11.47 0.15
N ALA A 137 -12.04 10.20 -0.26
CA ALA A 137 -12.87 9.19 0.40
C ALA A 137 -12.31 8.75 1.76
N ASP A 138 -11.02 8.94 2.04
CA ASP A 138 -10.41 8.63 3.34
C ASP A 138 -10.81 9.62 4.44
N ASP A 139 -11.03 10.89 4.07
CA ASP A 139 -11.54 11.93 4.99
C ASP A 139 -13.06 11.84 5.18
N ALA A 140 -13.73 10.92 4.51
CA ALA A 140 -15.16 10.73 4.66
C ALA A 140 -15.49 10.27 6.09
N PRO A 141 -16.49 10.87 6.76
CA PRO A 141 -16.85 10.54 8.14
C PRO A 141 -17.46 9.14 8.30
N ASP A 142 -17.45 8.34 7.26
CA ASP A 142 -18.05 7.02 7.17
C ASP A 142 -17.13 5.87 7.62
N ARG A 143 -15.87 6.14 8.00
CA ARG A 143 -15.02 5.12 8.65
C ARG A 143 -15.24 5.10 10.15
N PRO A 144 -15.72 3.99 10.69
CA PRO A 144 -15.95 3.92 12.11
C PRO A 144 -14.65 3.84 12.90
N VAL A 145 -14.48 4.70 13.89
CA VAL A 145 -13.38 4.58 14.86
C VAL A 145 -13.64 3.39 15.78
N LEU A 146 -12.86 2.34 15.62
CA LEU A 146 -12.94 1.15 16.45
C LEU A 146 -11.96 1.24 17.62
N SER A 147 -12.39 0.79 18.80
CA SER A 147 -11.48 0.63 19.94
C SER A 147 -10.51 -0.54 19.70
N PRO A 148 -9.38 -0.64 20.43
CA PRO A 148 -8.45 -1.75 20.30
C PRO A 148 -9.09 -3.13 20.48
N GLN A 149 -10.04 -3.27 21.39
CA GLN A 149 -10.77 -4.53 21.62
C GLN A 149 -11.79 -4.83 20.50
N GLU A 150 -12.46 -3.80 20.00
CA GLU A 150 -13.36 -3.93 18.83
C GLU A 150 -12.57 -4.36 17.58
N THR A 151 -11.42 -3.74 17.34
CA THR A 151 -10.51 -4.11 16.23
C THR A 151 -10.01 -5.54 16.39
N ARG A 152 -9.60 -5.95 17.60
CA ARG A 152 -9.16 -7.31 17.88
C ARG A 152 -10.28 -8.33 17.65
N ALA A 153 -11.48 -8.05 18.14
CA ALA A 153 -12.66 -8.90 17.93
C ALA A 153 -13.00 -9.01 16.44
N LEU A 154 -13.00 -7.88 15.71
CA LEU A 154 -13.24 -7.83 14.28
C LEU A 154 -12.24 -8.71 13.52
N ARG A 155 -10.95 -8.53 13.74
CA ARG A 155 -9.88 -9.31 13.07
C ARG A 155 -10.07 -10.81 13.27
N LEU A 156 -10.29 -11.25 14.51
CA LEU A 156 -10.44 -12.66 14.82
C LEU A 156 -11.75 -13.23 14.27
N TYR A 157 -12.85 -12.51 14.40
CA TYR A 157 -14.16 -12.99 13.95
C TYR A 157 -14.29 -13.00 12.43
N ALA A 158 -13.87 -11.95 11.76
CA ALA A 158 -14.00 -11.79 10.31
C ALA A 158 -13.15 -12.81 9.53
N THR A 159 -12.00 -13.25 10.07
CA THR A 159 -11.19 -14.32 9.46
C THR A 159 -11.78 -15.72 9.56
N GLY A 160 -13.03 -15.87 9.98
CA GLY A 160 -13.73 -17.14 9.98
C GLY A 160 -13.85 -17.81 11.35
N MET A 161 -13.16 -17.34 12.38
CA MET A 161 -13.14 -17.95 13.70
C MET A 161 -14.54 -18.05 14.33
N PRO A 162 -14.95 -19.19 14.92
CA PRO A 162 -16.18 -19.28 15.71
C PRO A 162 -16.12 -18.37 16.94
N MET A 163 -17.25 -17.86 17.38
CA MET A 163 -17.36 -16.91 18.50
C MET A 163 -16.67 -17.44 19.77
N LYS A 164 -16.86 -18.72 20.10
CA LYS A 164 -16.21 -19.41 21.24
C LYS A 164 -14.67 -19.39 21.15
N SER A 165 -14.13 -19.54 19.94
CA SER A 165 -12.67 -19.51 19.72
C SER A 165 -12.13 -18.08 19.84
N VAL A 166 -12.87 -17.06 19.36
CA VAL A 166 -12.53 -15.65 19.55
C VAL A 166 -12.51 -15.31 21.03
N ALA A 167 -13.55 -15.70 21.77
CA ALA A 167 -13.65 -15.48 23.21
C ALA A 167 -12.44 -16.06 23.98
N ARG A 168 -12.09 -17.30 23.70
CA ARG A 168 -10.91 -17.95 24.30
C ARG A 168 -9.62 -17.20 23.95
N ARG A 169 -9.46 -16.74 22.69
CA ARG A 169 -8.24 -16.05 22.24
C ARG A 169 -8.12 -14.62 22.77
N MET A 170 -9.24 -14.01 23.12
CA MET A 170 -9.30 -12.70 23.76
C MET A 170 -9.26 -12.77 25.30
N ALA A 171 -9.35 -13.98 25.89
CA ALA A 171 -9.54 -14.22 27.32
C ALA A 171 -10.81 -13.53 27.87
N LEU A 172 -11.93 -13.63 27.12
CA LEU A 172 -13.23 -13.02 27.44
C LEU A 172 -14.34 -14.06 27.35
N SER A 173 -15.54 -13.70 27.87
CA SER A 173 -16.75 -14.50 27.65
C SER A 173 -17.25 -14.37 26.21
N GLU A 174 -17.97 -15.40 25.71
CA GLU A 174 -18.61 -15.32 24.41
C GLU A 174 -19.58 -14.14 24.30
N GLU A 175 -20.28 -13.84 25.39
CA GLU A 175 -21.21 -12.73 25.44
C GLU A 175 -20.51 -11.37 25.29
N THR A 176 -19.37 -11.21 25.93
CA THR A 176 -18.55 -9.99 25.76
C THR A 176 -18.06 -9.82 24.33
N VAL A 177 -17.63 -10.91 23.69
CA VAL A 177 -17.19 -10.86 22.28
C VAL A 177 -18.35 -10.54 21.34
N LYS A 178 -19.54 -11.12 21.58
CA LYS A 178 -20.77 -10.76 20.83
C LYS A 178 -21.06 -9.27 20.94
N GLN A 179 -20.91 -8.68 22.14
CA GLN A 179 -21.10 -7.24 22.34
C GLN A 179 -20.09 -6.41 21.53
N TYR A 180 -18.81 -6.81 21.51
CA TYR A 180 -17.82 -6.12 20.67
C TYR A 180 -18.14 -6.21 19.18
N VAL A 181 -18.46 -7.39 18.67
CA VAL A 181 -18.85 -7.57 17.26
C VAL A 181 -20.15 -6.80 16.96
N GLY A 182 -21.11 -6.79 17.88
CA GLY A 182 -22.33 -5.98 17.77
C GLY A 182 -22.05 -4.48 17.68
N ARG A 183 -21.15 -3.95 18.52
CA ARG A 183 -20.72 -2.55 18.47
C ARG A 183 -20.01 -2.22 17.17
N VAL A 184 -19.15 -3.10 16.67
CA VAL A 184 -18.50 -2.95 15.37
C VAL A 184 -19.54 -2.84 14.26
N ARG A 185 -20.51 -3.75 14.20
CA ARG A 185 -21.61 -3.69 13.21
C ARG A 185 -22.41 -2.40 13.30
N LEU A 186 -22.73 -1.97 14.52
CA LEU A 186 -23.46 -0.72 14.74
C LEU A 186 -22.66 0.49 14.24
N LYS A 187 -21.36 0.53 14.50
CA LYS A 187 -20.48 1.60 14.05
C LYS A 187 -20.40 1.65 12.52
N TYR A 188 -20.25 0.51 11.85
CA TYR A 188 -20.30 0.41 10.38
C TYR A 188 -21.67 0.82 9.82
N SER A 189 -22.77 0.43 10.49
CA SER A 189 -24.11 0.84 10.07
C SER A 189 -24.30 2.35 10.18
N ARG A 190 -23.83 2.99 11.26
CA ARG A 190 -23.89 4.45 11.44
C ARG A 190 -23.05 5.21 10.43
N ALA A 191 -21.97 4.61 9.96
CA ALA A 191 -21.13 5.13 8.89
C ALA A 191 -21.71 4.88 7.47
N GLY A 192 -22.95 4.41 7.35
CA GLY A 192 -23.56 4.11 6.05
C GLY A 192 -23.02 2.85 5.36
N ARG A 193 -22.14 2.08 6.03
CA ARG A 193 -21.43 0.92 5.49
C ARG A 193 -21.81 -0.36 6.23
N ALA A 194 -23.10 -0.62 6.38
CA ALA A 194 -23.62 -1.78 7.11
C ALA A 194 -22.94 -3.10 6.70
N ALA A 195 -22.66 -3.95 7.68
CA ALA A 195 -22.03 -5.25 7.52
C ALA A 195 -22.69 -6.29 8.43
N PRO A 196 -23.95 -6.72 8.10
CA PRO A 196 -24.71 -7.64 8.92
C PRO A 196 -24.12 -9.06 8.96
N THR A 197 -23.47 -9.49 7.89
CA THR A 197 -22.87 -10.83 7.81
C THR A 197 -21.39 -10.83 8.20
N LYS A 198 -20.87 -12.02 8.47
CA LYS A 198 -19.44 -12.21 8.75
C LYS A 198 -18.55 -11.89 7.54
N ILE A 199 -19.03 -12.23 6.36
CA ILE A 199 -18.33 -11.96 5.09
C ILE A 199 -18.27 -10.46 4.83
N GLU A 200 -19.35 -9.73 5.02
CA GLU A 200 -19.35 -8.27 4.87
C GLU A 200 -18.42 -7.59 5.88
N LEU A 201 -18.40 -8.06 7.13
CA LEU A 201 -17.42 -7.59 8.12
C LEU A 201 -15.98 -7.85 7.67
N TYR A 202 -15.72 -8.99 7.02
CA TYR A 202 -14.39 -9.25 6.44
C TYR A 202 -14.04 -8.22 5.36
N TYR A 203 -14.94 -7.97 4.41
CA TYR A 203 -14.70 -6.96 3.37
C TYR A 203 -14.46 -5.57 3.96
N ARG A 204 -15.27 -5.14 4.93
CA ARG A 204 -15.06 -3.87 5.62
C ARG A 204 -13.72 -3.81 6.36
N ALA A 205 -13.33 -4.91 7.00
CA ALA A 205 -12.05 -4.99 7.69
C ALA A 205 -10.85 -4.91 6.72
N VAL A 206 -10.98 -5.46 5.51
CA VAL A 206 -9.96 -5.33 4.45
C VAL A 206 -9.94 -3.91 3.89
N GLU A 207 -11.10 -3.33 3.56
CA GLU A 207 -11.22 -1.96 3.06
C GLU A 207 -10.60 -0.93 4.01
N ASP A 208 -10.77 -1.13 5.32
CA ASP A 208 -10.26 -0.22 6.35
C ASP A 208 -8.83 -0.57 6.85
N GLY A 209 -8.16 -1.55 6.22
CA GLY A 209 -6.79 -1.94 6.57
C GLY A 209 -6.66 -2.73 7.86
N HIS A 210 -7.77 -3.22 8.43
CA HIS A 210 -7.75 -4.07 9.63
C HIS A 210 -7.34 -5.51 9.33
N LEU A 211 -7.52 -5.98 8.09
CA LEU A 211 -7.13 -7.32 7.63
C LEU A 211 -6.45 -7.23 6.26
N PRO A 212 -5.50 -8.14 5.97
CA PRO A 212 -5.00 -8.29 4.61
C PRO A 212 -6.12 -8.84 3.70
N PRO A 213 -6.08 -8.53 2.40
CA PRO A 213 -6.97 -9.17 1.43
C PRO A 213 -6.74 -10.69 1.44
N TYR A 214 -7.78 -11.45 1.08
CA TYR A 214 -7.67 -12.90 0.96
C TYR A 214 -6.55 -13.24 -0.02
N PRO A 215 -5.64 -14.18 0.28
CA PRO A 215 -4.74 -14.67 -0.73
C PRO A 215 -5.58 -15.24 -1.89
N THR A 216 -5.32 -14.77 -3.10
CA THR A 216 -5.99 -15.27 -4.30
C THR A 216 -5.76 -16.78 -4.37
N PRO A 217 -6.79 -17.63 -4.49
CA PRO A 217 -6.58 -19.07 -4.61
C PRO A 217 -5.82 -19.31 -5.92
N GLY A 218 -4.57 -19.78 -5.87
CA GLY A 218 -3.92 -20.21 -7.08
C GLY A 218 -2.40 -20.17 -7.18
N ILE A 219 -1.64 -19.86 -6.15
CA ILE A 219 -0.18 -20.08 -6.18
C ILE A 219 0.22 -20.74 -4.87
N PRO A 220 0.58 -22.08 -4.89
CA PRO A 220 1.17 -22.70 -3.73
C PRO A 220 2.56 -22.09 -3.47
N PRO A 221 2.97 -21.91 -2.20
CA PRO A 221 4.33 -21.47 -1.91
C PRO A 221 5.31 -22.51 -2.49
N THR A 222 6.18 -22.06 -3.37
CA THR A 222 7.33 -22.84 -3.81
C THR A 222 8.20 -23.13 -2.58
N ARG A 223 8.45 -24.43 -2.35
CA ARG A 223 9.37 -24.92 -1.32
C ARG A 223 10.79 -24.48 -1.60
#